data_5c8cbca44fc1f6924d51ce751e80851c
#
_entry.id   5c8cbca44fc1f6924d51ce751e80851c
#
_cell.length_a   1.000
_cell.length_b   1.000
_cell.length_c   1.000
_cell.angle_alpha   90.00
_cell.angle_beta   90.00
_cell.angle_gamma   90.00
#
_symmetry.space_group_name_H-M   'P 1'
#
loop_
_entity.id
_entity.type
_entity.pdbx_description
1 polymer ?
#
loop_
_entity_poly.entity_id
_entity_poly.type
_entity_poly.pdbx_seq_one_letter_code
_entity_poly.pdbx_strand_id
1 'polypeptide(L)'
;MNKIINGLEENVENFLKNLSTDKSLYQYRNTLKGNTKNGSNLRLGYSCYALKIYFTLGLWDKLDRESKDEWINYINSFQNSVSRFPANSFIDEALISGYSNFSNYKKLKNLAKLSLNYFNLYNFDGVERQLNEAVKAESKQAISTLYQIGSENNKX
;
A
#
# COMPACT_ATOMS: atom_id res chain seq x y z
N MET A 1 -25.44 -21.03 11.24
CA MET A 1 -24.26 -20.16 11.31
C MET A 1 -23.32 -20.38 10.13
N ASN A 2 -22.94 -21.62 9.82
CA ASN A 2 -22.00 -21.92 8.71
C ASN A 2 -22.46 -21.39 7.33
N LYS A 3 -23.77 -21.40 7.03
CA LYS A 3 -24.29 -20.96 5.72
C LYS A 3 -24.11 -19.44 5.49
N ILE A 4 -24.19 -18.65 6.57
CA ILE A 4 -23.97 -17.20 6.51
C ILE A 4 -22.47 -16.91 6.28
N ILE A 5 -21.59 -17.63 6.96
CA ILE A 5 -20.13 -17.47 6.85
C ILE A 5 -19.67 -17.83 5.43
N ASN A 6 -20.15 -18.96 4.90
CA ASN A 6 -19.77 -19.39 3.54
C ASN A 6 -20.24 -18.37 2.48
N GLY A 7 -21.42 -17.79 2.64
CA GLY A 7 -21.90 -16.73 1.75
C GLY A 7 -21.06 -15.45 1.85
N LEU A 8 -20.57 -15.12 3.04
CA LEU A 8 -19.70 -13.97 3.23
C LEU A 8 -18.35 -14.18 2.55
N GLU A 9 -17.73 -15.36 2.75
CA GLU A 9 -16.44 -15.70 2.11
C GLU A 9 -16.55 -15.55 0.60
N GLU A 10 -17.56 -16.17 -0.01
CA GLU A 10 -17.77 -16.12 -1.46
C GLU A 10 -17.95 -14.68 -1.97
N ASN A 11 -18.76 -13.88 -1.27
CA ASN A 11 -19.01 -12.49 -1.65
C ASN A 11 -17.74 -11.64 -1.58
N VAL A 12 -16.93 -11.81 -0.52
CA VAL A 12 -15.67 -11.07 -0.36
C VAL A 12 -14.65 -11.53 -1.40
N GLU A 13 -14.55 -12.83 -1.65
CA GLU A 13 -13.67 -13.37 -2.70
C GLU A 13 -14.03 -12.80 -4.07
N ASN A 14 -15.30 -12.79 -4.43
CA ASN A 14 -15.78 -12.22 -5.69
C ASN A 14 -15.52 -10.72 -5.77
N PHE A 15 -15.69 -9.99 -4.67
CA PHE A 15 -15.34 -8.57 -4.60
C PHE A 15 -13.86 -8.34 -4.85
N LEU A 16 -12.98 -9.11 -4.20
CA LEU A 16 -11.53 -9.01 -4.39
C LEU A 16 -11.12 -9.38 -5.82
N LYS A 17 -11.72 -10.41 -6.42
CA LYS A 17 -11.49 -10.77 -7.83
C LYS A 17 -11.81 -9.60 -8.76
N ASN A 18 -12.88 -8.86 -8.49
CA ASN A 18 -13.24 -7.68 -9.29
C ASN A 18 -12.23 -6.52 -9.10
N LEU A 19 -11.57 -6.44 -7.95
CA LEU A 19 -10.52 -5.44 -7.69
C LEU A 19 -9.14 -5.87 -8.20
N SER A 20 -8.96 -7.16 -8.48
CA SER A 20 -7.70 -7.69 -9.00
C SER A 20 -7.34 -7.04 -10.33
N THR A 21 -6.03 -6.78 -10.53
CA THR A 21 -5.49 -6.29 -11.81
C THR A 21 -4.75 -7.44 -12.50
N ASP A 22 -4.87 -7.47 -13.83
CA ASP A 22 -4.14 -8.44 -14.69
C ASP A 22 -4.39 -9.91 -14.32
N LYS A 23 -5.54 -10.19 -13.70
CA LYS A 23 -5.94 -11.53 -13.23
C LYS A 23 -4.93 -12.15 -12.25
N SER A 24 -4.05 -11.35 -11.65
CA SER A 24 -3.13 -11.85 -10.63
C SER A 24 -3.81 -11.92 -9.28
N LEU A 25 -3.43 -12.91 -8.47
CA LEU A 25 -3.98 -13.08 -7.13
C LEU A 25 -3.47 -12.01 -6.15
N TYR A 26 -2.37 -11.34 -6.46
CA TYR A 26 -1.66 -10.48 -5.52
C TYR A 26 -1.65 -8.98 -5.89
N GLN A 27 -2.24 -8.60 -7.04
CA GLN A 27 -2.26 -7.21 -7.48
C GLN A 27 -3.69 -6.66 -7.46
N TYR A 28 -3.90 -5.59 -6.72
CA TYR A 28 -5.23 -5.00 -6.50
C TYR A 28 -5.23 -3.50 -6.76
N ARG A 29 -6.39 -3.00 -7.19
CA ARG A 29 -6.71 -1.58 -7.24
C ARG A 29 -7.60 -1.21 -6.05
N ASN A 30 -7.60 0.05 -5.68
CA ASN A 30 -8.34 0.51 -4.50
C ASN A 30 -9.87 0.49 -4.69
N THR A 31 -10.34 0.70 -5.91
CA THR A 31 -11.77 0.80 -6.21
C THR A 31 -12.01 0.48 -7.69
N LEU A 32 -13.24 0.08 -8.00
CA LEU A 32 -13.66 -0.21 -9.38
C LEU A 32 -13.79 1.07 -10.22
N LYS A 33 -14.17 2.19 -9.60
CA LYS A 33 -14.41 3.47 -10.29
C LYS A 33 -13.91 4.65 -9.44
N GLY A 34 -13.63 5.77 -10.08
CA GLY A 34 -13.30 7.01 -9.38
C GLY A 34 -11.84 7.11 -8.93
N ASN A 35 -10.97 6.27 -9.44
CA ASN A 35 -9.53 6.35 -9.12
C ASN A 35 -8.91 7.64 -9.67
N THR A 36 -8.06 8.27 -8.87
CA THR A 36 -7.13 9.26 -9.40
C THR A 36 -6.01 8.55 -10.17
N LYS A 37 -5.36 9.27 -11.09
CA LYS A 37 -4.24 8.73 -11.86
C LYS A 37 -3.15 8.15 -10.96
N ASN A 38 -2.81 8.84 -9.88
CA ASN A 38 -1.79 8.35 -8.94
C ASN A 38 -2.31 7.18 -8.09
N GLY A 39 -3.54 7.26 -7.60
CA GLY A 39 -4.14 6.19 -6.80
C GLY A 39 -4.29 4.88 -7.55
N SER A 40 -4.51 4.95 -8.87
CA SER A 40 -4.64 3.73 -9.70
C SER A 40 -3.32 2.96 -9.85
N ASN A 41 -2.19 3.60 -9.57
CA ASN A 41 -0.85 2.99 -9.68
C ASN A 41 -0.31 2.44 -8.36
N LEU A 42 -0.94 2.75 -7.23
CA LEU A 42 -0.54 2.17 -5.93
C LEU A 42 -0.81 0.67 -5.93
N ARG A 43 0.12 -0.09 -5.38
CA ARG A 43 0.07 -1.57 -5.40
C ARG A 43 0.29 -2.20 -4.03
N LEU A 44 1.37 -1.83 -3.35
CA LEU A 44 1.82 -2.50 -2.12
C LEU A 44 0.73 -2.54 -1.05
N GLY A 45 0.17 -1.39 -0.72
CA GLY A 45 -0.83 -1.27 0.35
C GLY A 45 -2.07 -2.12 0.07
N TYR A 46 -2.54 -2.13 -1.18
CA TYR A 46 -3.75 -2.89 -1.55
C TYR A 46 -3.48 -4.39 -1.59
N SER A 47 -2.30 -4.81 -2.01
CA SER A 47 -1.87 -6.21 -1.93
C SER A 47 -1.85 -6.69 -0.47
N CYS A 48 -1.28 -5.89 0.42
CA CYS A 48 -1.24 -6.20 1.86
C CYS A 48 -2.65 -6.30 2.47
N TYR A 49 -3.54 -5.37 2.12
CA TYR A 49 -4.92 -5.41 2.62
C TYR A 49 -5.65 -6.66 2.13
N ALA A 50 -5.51 -7.00 0.84
CA ALA A 50 -6.16 -8.18 0.29
C ALA A 50 -5.64 -9.46 0.98
N LEU A 51 -4.33 -9.56 1.21
CA LEU A 51 -3.73 -10.71 1.90
C LEU A 51 -4.27 -10.84 3.33
N LYS A 52 -4.38 -9.73 4.06
CA LYS A 52 -4.96 -9.73 5.41
C LYS A 52 -6.43 -10.20 5.41
N ILE A 53 -7.19 -9.83 4.39
CA ILE A 53 -8.58 -10.31 4.22
C ILE A 53 -8.56 -11.82 3.95
N TYR A 54 -7.71 -12.30 3.05
CA TYR A 54 -7.55 -13.73 2.78
C TYR A 54 -7.20 -14.51 4.04
N PHE A 55 -6.26 -13.99 4.83
CA PHE A 55 -5.87 -14.61 6.09
C PHE A 55 -7.04 -14.64 7.09
N THR A 56 -7.71 -13.51 7.28
CA THR A 56 -8.80 -13.37 8.27
C THR A 56 -9.98 -14.30 7.96
N LEU A 57 -10.25 -14.54 6.67
CA LEU A 57 -11.34 -15.41 6.24
C LEU A 57 -10.91 -16.89 6.07
N GLY A 58 -9.68 -17.24 6.39
CA GLY A 58 -9.16 -18.59 6.19
C GLY A 58 -8.95 -18.98 4.73
N LEU A 59 -9.04 -18.02 3.80
CA LEU A 59 -8.80 -18.26 2.38
C LEU A 59 -7.33 -18.46 2.07
N TRP A 60 -6.44 -17.86 2.88
CA TRP A 60 -5.00 -18.02 2.75
C TRP A 60 -4.58 -19.50 2.83
N ASP A 61 -5.14 -20.23 3.78
CA ASP A 61 -4.79 -21.64 3.98
C ASP A 61 -5.24 -22.53 2.81
N LYS A 62 -6.27 -22.10 2.08
CA LYS A 62 -6.80 -22.81 0.90
C LYS A 62 -5.95 -22.62 -0.36
N LEU A 63 -5.06 -21.61 -0.40
CA LEU A 63 -4.18 -21.37 -1.53
C LEU A 63 -3.10 -22.45 -1.63
N ASP A 64 -2.74 -22.81 -2.85
CA ASP A 64 -1.58 -23.66 -3.11
C ASP A 64 -0.26 -22.93 -2.76
N ARG A 65 0.80 -23.70 -2.65
CA ARG A 65 2.11 -23.17 -2.25
C ARG A 65 2.65 -22.15 -3.26
N GLU A 66 2.48 -22.40 -4.53
CA GLU A 66 2.97 -21.52 -5.59
C GLU A 66 2.32 -20.13 -5.49
N SER A 67 1.00 -20.08 -5.35
CA SER A 67 0.24 -18.83 -5.15
C SER A 67 0.69 -18.06 -3.90
N LYS A 68 0.94 -18.78 -2.80
CA LYS A 68 1.46 -18.18 -1.56
C LYS A 68 2.83 -17.57 -1.78
N ASP A 69 3.75 -18.33 -2.37
CA ASP A 69 5.13 -17.89 -2.64
C ASP A 69 5.14 -16.69 -3.59
N GLU A 70 4.32 -16.70 -4.63
CA GLU A 70 4.18 -15.57 -5.55
C GLU A 70 3.73 -14.29 -4.82
N TRP A 71 2.73 -14.40 -3.94
CA TRP A 71 2.22 -13.25 -3.20
C TRP A 71 3.27 -12.70 -2.23
N ILE A 72 3.95 -13.59 -1.48
CA ILE A 72 5.05 -13.22 -0.57
C ILE A 72 6.16 -12.51 -1.34
N ASN A 73 6.59 -13.10 -2.47
CA ASN A 73 7.63 -12.54 -3.32
C ASN A 73 7.22 -11.17 -3.90
N TYR A 74 5.95 -11.02 -4.27
CA TYR A 74 5.42 -9.76 -4.76
C TYR A 74 5.52 -8.66 -3.69
N ILE A 75 5.10 -8.93 -2.45
CA ILE A 75 5.22 -7.95 -1.36
C ILE A 75 6.71 -7.65 -1.11
N ASN A 76 7.55 -8.68 -1.03
CA ASN A 76 8.98 -8.52 -0.81
C ASN A 76 9.69 -7.76 -1.93
N SER A 77 9.16 -7.77 -3.16
CA SER A 77 9.75 -7.03 -4.28
C SER A 77 9.73 -5.51 -4.08
N PHE A 78 8.89 -5.01 -3.17
CA PHE A 78 8.87 -3.59 -2.81
C PHE A 78 9.95 -3.22 -1.78
N GLN A 79 10.65 -4.21 -1.18
CA GLN A 79 11.73 -3.94 -0.23
C GLN A 79 12.97 -3.43 -0.98
N ASN A 80 13.36 -2.21 -0.72
CA ASN A 80 14.40 -1.54 -1.48
C ASN A 80 15.28 -0.65 -0.57
N SER A 81 16.49 -0.42 -1.03
CA SER A 81 17.44 0.46 -0.35
C SER A 81 17.66 1.70 -1.21
N VAL A 82 16.80 2.67 -1.04
CA VAL A 82 16.95 4.00 -1.63
C VAL A 82 17.59 4.91 -0.57
N SER A 83 18.67 5.57 -0.91
CA SER A 83 19.49 6.37 0.03
C SER A 83 18.70 7.40 0.83
N ARG A 84 17.56 7.84 0.32
CA ARG A 84 16.69 8.83 0.96
C ARG A 84 15.88 8.26 2.14
N PHE A 85 15.64 6.96 2.17
CA PHE A 85 14.79 6.30 3.18
C PHE A 85 15.62 5.34 4.03
N PRO A 86 15.11 4.92 5.20
CA PRO A 86 15.80 3.88 5.96
C PRO A 86 16.06 2.64 5.10
N ALA A 87 17.22 2.02 5.30
CA ALA A 87 17.60 0.83 4.52
C ALA A 87 16.52 -0.25 4.61
N ASN A 88 16.31 -0.92 3.50
CA ASN A 88 15.35 -2.03 3.38
C ASN A 88 13.89 -1.64 3.64
N SER A 89 13.54 -0.37 3.49
CA SER A 89 12.14 0.06 3.52
C SER A 89 11.34 -0.55 2.38
N PHE A 90 10.07 -0.80 2.61
CA PHE A 90 9.12 -1.18 1.56
C PHE A 90 8.64 0.09 0.86
N ILE A 91 8.90 0.20 -0.43
CA ILE A 91 8.72 1.43 -1.20
C ILE A 91 7.88 1.16 -2.45
N ASP A 92 6.67 1.71 -2.46
CA ASP A 92 5.86 1.77 -3.68
C ASP A 92 6.24 3.05 -4.45
N GLU A 93 6.86 2.90 -5.62
CA GLU A 93 7.30 4.03 -6.44
C GLU A 93 6.15 4.97 -6.84
N ALA A 94 4.94 4.42 -6.98
CA ALA A 94 3.76 5.24 -7.27
C ALA A 94 3.41 6.17 -6.11
N LEU A 95 3.71 5.77 -4.86
CA LEU A 95 3.56 6.65 -3.70
C LEU A 95 4.51 7.85 -3.80
N ILE A 96 5.79 7.59 -4.10
CA ILE A 96 6.82 8.64 -4.24
C ILE A 96 6.43 9.61 -5.36
N SER A 97 6.07 9.09 -6.54
CA SER A 97 5.70 9.91 -7.69
C SER A 97 4.42 10.72 -7.41
N GLY A 98 3.49 10.16 -6.65
CA GLY A 98 2.30 10.87 -6.19
C GLY A 98 2.65 12.10 -5.36
N TYR A 99 3.57 11.96 -4.41
CA TYR A 99 4.04 13.08 -3.58
C TYR A 99 4.84 14.11 -4.38
N SER A 100 5.66 13.69 -5.36
CA SER A 100 6.44 14.61 -6.19
C SER A 100 5.55 15.44 -7.12
N ASN A 101 4.51 14.84 -7.68
CA ASN A 101 3.53 15.55 -8.51
C ASN A 101 2.70 16.54 -7.70
N PHE A 102 2.36 16.21 -6.46
CA PHE A 102 1.74 17.12 -5.50
C PHE A 102 2.68 18.29 -5.12
N SER A 103 3.99 18.08 -5.20
CA SER A 103 5.00 19.08 -4.82
C SER A 103 4.89 20.36 -5.67
N ASN A 104 4.64 20.27 -6.97
CA ASN A 104 4.57 21.47 -7.84
C ASN A 104 3.32 22.29 -7.57
N TYR A 105 2.17 21.68 -7.35
CA TYR A 105 0.95 22.38 -6.93
C TYR A 105 1.13 22.98 -5.51
N LYS A 106 1.74 22.21 -4.59
CA LYS A 106 2.04 22.68 -3.23
C LYS A 106 3.08 23.79 -3.23
N LYS A 107 4.06 23.79 -4.14
CA LYS A 107 5.04 24.88 -4.28
C LYS A 107 4.34 26.19 -4.64
N LEU A 108 3.41 26.15 -5.58
CA LEU A 108 2.61 27.34 -5.95
C LEU A 108 1.72 27.81 -4.79
N LYS A 109 1.08 26.88 -4.10
CA LYS A 109 0.26 27.15 -2.91
C LYS A 109 1.12 27.60 -1.72
N ASN A 110 2.34 27.11 -1.60
CA ASN A 110 3.31 27.51 -0.56
C ASN A 110 3.92 28.88 -0.84
N LEU A 111 4.11 29.26 -2.09
CA LEU A 111 4.51 30.64 -2.45
C LEU A 111 3.47 31.66 -2.00
N ALA A 112 2.17 31.34 -2.16
CA ALA A 112 1.09 32.18 -1.63
C ALA A 112 1.03 32.16 -0.09
N LYS A 113 1.47 31.05 0.53
CA LYS A 113 1.47 30.89 2.00
C LYS A 113 2.77 31.37 2.67
N LEU A 114 3.86 31.55 1.91
CA LEU A 114 5.12 32.14 2.42
C LEU A 114 4.88 33.58 2.87
N SER A 115 3.98 34.31 2.20
CA SER A 115 3.55 35.62 2.64
C SER A 115 2.79 35.56 3.99
N LEU A 116 2.12 34.43 4.28
CA LEU A 116 1.39 34.21 5.55
C LEU A 116 2.31 33.63 6.64
N ASN A 117 3.37 32.88 6.27
CA ASN A 117 4.39 32.40 7.22
C ASN A 117 5.25 33.52 7.82
N TYR A 118 5.36 34.63 7.12
CA TYR A 118 6.03 35.82 7.66
C TYR A 118 5.38 36.30 8.96
N PHE A 119 4.14 35.90 9.20
CA PHE A 119 3.38 36.26 10.40
C PHE A 119 3.32 35.13 11.46
N ASN A 120 4.15 34.07 11.37
CA ASN A 120 4.23 32.96 12.32
C ASN A 120 2.88 32.24 12.58
N LEU A 121 2.00 32.23 11.62
CA LEU A 121 0.63 31.73 11.81
C LEU A 121 0.46 30.23 11.53
N TYR A 122 1.47 29.53 10.95
CA TYR A 122 1.33 28.11 10.62
C TYR A 122 2.67 27.38 10.50
N ASN A 123 2.77 26.23 11.16
CA ASN A 123 3.88 25.29 11.02
C ASN A 123 3.49 24.21 10.00
N PHE A 124 4.03 24.28 8.80
CA PHE A 124 3.76 23.28 7.76
C PHE A 124 4.79 22.14 7.82
N ASP A 125 4.31 20.93 8.07
CA ASP A 125 5.13 19.75 7.86
C ASP A 125 5.55 19.70 6.38
N GLY A 126 6.84 19.63 6.15
CA GLY A 126 7.37 19.55 4.80
C GLY A 126 6.89 18.29 4.08
N VAL A 127 6.81 18.37 2.75
CA VAL A 127 6.44 17.22 1.89
C VAL A 127 7.35 16.02 2.19
N GLU A 128 8.61 16.29 2.48
CA GLU A 128 9.61 15.28 2.81
C GLU A 128 9.25 14.51 4.10
N ARG A 129 8.81 15.20 5.14
CA ARG A 129 8.36 14.56 6.37
C ARG A 129 7.13 13.67 6.11
N GLN A 130 6.15 14.20 5.36
CA GLN A 130 4.94 13.44 5.01
C GLN A 130 5.29 12.17 4.20
N LEU A 131 6.22 12.28 3.25
CA LEU A 131 6.67 11.14 2.45
C LEU A 131 7.41 10.10 3.32
N ASN A 132 8.29 10.55 4.21
CA ASN A 132 8.98 9.65 5.14
C ASN A 132 7.99 8.89 6.04
N GLU A 133 6.99 9.57 6.57
CA GLU A 133 5.96 8.92 7.38
C GLU A 133 5.10 7.94 6.55
N ALA A 134 4.81 8.28 5.29
CA ALA A 134 4.08 7.38 4.40
C ALA A 134 4.88 6.10 4.09
N VAL A 135 6.18 6.22 3.81
CA VAL A 135 7.07 5.06 3.58
C VAL A 135 7.19 4.21 4.84
N LYS A 136 7.31 4.83 6.01
CA LYS A 136 7.31 4.10 7.30
C LYS A 136 6.00 3.33 7.50
N ALA A 137 4.87 3.96 7.19
CA ALA A 137 3.54 3.33 7.35
C ALA A 137 3.40 2.13 6.40
N GLU A 138 3.81 2.27 5.15
CA GLU A 138 3.81 1.15 4.19
C GLU A 138 4.72 0.02 4.62
N SER A 139 5.93 0.35 5.10
CA SER A 139 6.88 -0.65 5.60
C SER A 139 6.31 -1.42 6.80
N LYS A 140 5.71 -0.70 7.76
CA LYS A 140 5.04 -1.35 8.91
C LYS A 140 3.90 -2.26 8.44
N GLN A 141 3.11 -1.82 7.46
CA GLN A 141 2.01 -2.61 6.92
C GLN A 141 2.54 -3.88 6.24
N ALA A 142 3.56 -3.77 5.39
CA ALA A 142 4.14 -4.93 4.69
C ALA A 142 4.72 -5.93 5.70
N ILE A 143 5.54 -5.46 6.64
CA ILE A 143 6.15 -6.31 7.69
C ILE A 143 5.05 -7.00 8.51
N SER A 144 4.03 -6.27 8.97
CA SER A 144 2.94 -6.87 9.77
C SER A 144 2.13 -7.88 8.97
N THR A 145 1.98 -7.67 7.67
CA THR A 145 1.27 -8.59 6.78
C THR A 145 2.06 -9.91 6.63
N LEU A 146 3.35 -9.80 6.32
CA LEU A 146 4.23 -10.98 6.20
C LEU A 146 4.31 -11.75 7.52
N TYR A 147 4.49 -11.04 8.62
CA TYR A 147 4.52 -11.65 9.96
C TYR A 147 3.22 -12.41 10.28
N GLN A 148 2.08 -11.85 9.91
CA GLN A 148 0.76 -12.47 10.18
C GLN A 148 0.61 -13.84 9.51
N ILE A 149 1.19 -14.02 8.33
CA ILE A 149 1.15 -15.29 7.59
C ILE A 149 2.33 -16.22 7.92
N GLY A 150 3.14 -15.87 8.92
CA GLY A 150 4.31 -16.64 9.31
C GLY A 150 5.49 -16.55 8.34
N SER A 151 5.52 -15.53 7.51
CA SER A 151 6.63 -15.28 6.58
C SER A 151 7.54 -14.17 7.10
N GLU A 152 8.76 -14.15 6.61
CA GLU A 152 9.73 -13.09 6.93
C GLU A 152 9.96 -12.22 5.70
N ASN A 153 10.36 -10.97 5.94
CA ASN A 153 10.83 -10.11 4.87
C ASN A 153 12.24 -10.58 4.42
N ASN A 154 12.59 -10.32 3.18
CA ASN A 154 13.84 -10.83 2.58
C ASN A 154 15.11 -10.28 3.25
N LYS A 155 15.04 -9.12 3.89
CA LYS A 155 16.18 -8.43 4.52
C LYS A 155 15.75 -7.84 5.85
N UNK A 156 16.40 -8.25 6.72
CA UNK A 156 16.16 -7.94 8.04
C UNK A 156 16.30 -6.65 8.41
#